data_5f5151226ca09e9b8a91ec613c9444da
#
_entry.id   5f5151226ca09e9b8a91ec613c9444da
#
_cell.length_a   1.000
_cell.length_b   1.000
_cell.length_c   1.000
_cell.angle_alpha   90.00
_cell.angle_beta   90.00
_cell.angle_gamma   90.00
#
_symmetry.space_group_name_H-M   'P 1'
#
loop_
_entity.id
_entity.type
_entity.pdbx_description
1 polymer ?
#
loop_
_entity_poly.entity_id
_entity_poly.type
_entity_poly.pdbx_seq_one_letter_code
_entity_poly.pdbx_strand_id
1 'polypeptide(L)'
;VYSEYSKTLINSLKGQVINIFYGALFVIALILFVWVSSLIKPLKLIKNYIDDIKEDKESTLHIDRRDEIGIVSSSLIEMKEEIDKQNEIKEEMIHNISHDLKTPIALIQTYAQSIKDDVYPYGDKDSSVDVILENTNRLEKKVRSLLYLNRLDYLSGQVGDEVCSMKELIEHI
;
A
#
# COMPACT_ATOMS: atom_id res chain seq x y z
N VAL A 1 -28.84 61.08 48.52
CA VAL A 1 -27.37 60.95 48.35
C VAL A 1 -26.97 59.44 48.41
N TYR A 2 -27.43 58.64 49.37
CA TYR A 2 -27.03 57.22 49.50
C TYR A 2 -27.56 56.35 48.33
N SER A 3 -28.74 56.64 47.78
CA SER A 3 -29.32 55.80 46.72
C SER A 3 -28.65 55.99 45.35
N GLU A 4 -28.12 57.15 45.06
CA GLU A 4 -27.36 57.43 43.82
C GLU A 4 -25.97 56.81 43.84
N TYR A 5 -25.28 56.91 44.99
CA TYR A 5 -23.95 56.30 45.15
C TYR A 5 -24.00 54.79 45.00
N SER A 6 -25.01 54.11 45.59
CA SER A 6 -25.18 52.66 45.43
C SER A 6 -25.47 52.24 44.00
N LYS A 7 -26.26 53.02 43.25
CA LYS A 7 -26.55 52.76 41.81
C LYS A 7 -25.29 52.90 40.96
N THR A 8 -24.47 53.89 41.21
CA THR A 8 -23.21 54.10 40.45
C THR A 8 -22.21 53.01 40.75
N LEU A 9 -22.09 52.56 42.00
CA LEU A 9 -21.25 51.41 42.36
C LEU A 9 -21.73 50.09 41.70
N ILE A 10 -23.03 49.82 41.73
CA ILE A 10 -23.60 48.64 41.08
C ILE A 10 -23.35 48.67 39.55
N ASN A 11 -23.55 49.79 38.89
CA ASN A 11 -23.29 49.90 37.45
C ASN A 11 -21.81 49.76 37.10
N SER A 12 -20.90 50.30 37.89
CA SER A 12 -19.46 50.11 37.71
C SER A 12 -19.04 48.65 37.89
N LEU A 13 -19.53 47.99 38.94
CA LEU A 13 -19.28 46.55 39.15
C LEU A 13 -19.84 45.69 38.04
N LYS A 14 -21.07 45.96 37.57
CA LYS A 14 -21.64 45.29 36.40
C LYS A 14 -20.79 45.44 35.17
N GLY A 15 -20.32 46.63 34.86
CA GLY A 15 -19.43 46.89 33.72
C GLY A 15 -18.10 46.10 33.81
N GLN A 16 -17.50 46.06 34.98
CA GLN A 16 -16.26 45.28 35.20
C GLN A 16 -16.50 43.75 35.02
N VAL A 17 -17.58 43.24 35.61
CA VAL A 17 -17.94 41.83 35.49
C VAL A 17 -18.21 41.45 34.03
N ILE A 18 -18.92 42.29 33.27
CA ILE A 18 -19.20 42.08 31.84
C ILE A 18 -17.88 42.03 31.02
N ASN A 19 -16.97 42.95 31.27
CA ASN A 19 -15.69 43.00 30.58
C ASN A 19 -14.81 41.78 30.89
N ILE A 20 -14.76 41.33 32.14
CA ILE A 20 -14.08 40.09 32.53
C ILE A 20 -14.70 38.88 31.85
N PHE A 21 -16.04 38.84 31.77
CA PHE A 21 -16.74 37.73 31.09
C PHE A 21 -16.41 37.64 29.60
N TYR A 22 -16.47 38.77 28.88
CA TYR A 22 -16.08 38.81 27.45
C TYR A 22 -14.60 38.49 27.25
N GLY A 23 -13.71 38.97 28.14
CA GLY A 23 -12.29 38.63 28.11
C GLY A 23 -12.05 37.10 28.27
N ALA A 24 -12.71 36.51 29.25
CA ALA A 24 -12.63 35.05 29.46
C ALA A 24 -13.15 34.27 28.24
N LEU A 25 -14.28 34.68 27.68
CA LEU A 25 -14.89 34.04 26.50
C LEU A 25 -13.98 34.14 25.27
N PHE A 26 -13.33 35.28 25.07
CA PHE A 26 -12.34 35.48 23.99
C PHE A 26 -11.13 34.55 24.16
N VAL A 27 -10.58 34.45 25.36
CA VAL A 27 -9.45 33.56 25.67
C VAL A 27 -9.82 32.08 25.39
N ILE A 28 -11.01 31.65 25.84
CA ILE A 28 -11.50 30.29 25.58
C ILE A 28 -11.63 30.05 24.07
N ALA A 29 -12.23 30.99 23.33
CA ALA A 29 -12.36 30.86 21.86
C ALA A 29 -11.00 30.75 21.17
N LEU A 30 -10.00 31.50 21.63
CA LEU A 30 -8.65 31.49 21.10
C LEU A 30 -7.95 30.12 21.37
N ILE A 31 -8.11 29.58 22.58
CA ILE A 31 -7.58 28.26 22.95
C ILE A 31 -8.24 27.18 22.05
N LEU A 32 -9.56 27.21 21.90
CA LEU A 32 -10.28 26.26 21.04
C LEU A 32 -9.82 26.36 19.58
N PHE A 33 -9.64 27.57 19.07
CA PHE A 33 -9.15 27.79 17.70
C PHE A 33 -7.76 27.18 17.47
N VAL A 34 -6.83 27.38 18.41
CA VAL A 34 -5.47 26.81 18.34
C VAL A 34 -5.55 25.28 18.42
N TRP A 35 -6.37 24.74 19.33
CA TRP A 35 -6.54 23.29 19.52
C TRP A 35 -7.11 22.62 18.28
N VAL A 36 -8.20 23.15 17.71
CA VAL A 36 -8.80 22.64 16.46
C VAL A 36 -7.81 22.72 15.30
N SER A 37 -7.08 23.84 15.15
CA SER A 37 -6.07 23.99 14.10
C SER A 37 -4.92 22.97 14.23
N SER A 38 -4.57 22.61 15.45
CA SER A 38 -3.54 21.61 15.75
C SER A 38 -3.95 20.20 15.36
N LEU A 39 -5.24 19.88 15.26
CA LEU A 39 -5.76 18.59 14.82
C LEU A 39 -6.03 18.55 13.31
N ILE A 40 -6.67 19.60 12.77
CA ILE A 40 -7.13 19.60 11.36
C ILE A 40 -5.94 19.63 10.38
N LYS A 41 -4.90 20.40 10.67
CA LYS A 41 -3.74 20.53 9.78
C LYS A 41 -3.03 19.20 9.50
N PRO A 42 -2.62 18.41 10.50
CA PRO A 42 -1.95 17.14 10.28
C PRO A 42 -2.88 16.11 9.61
N LEU A 43 -4.19 16.08 9.95
CA LEU A 43 -5.13 15.18 9.29
C LEU A 43 -5.29 15.49 7.80
N LYS A 44 -5.22 16.77 7.42
CA LYS A 44 -5.22 17.17 6.01
C LYS A 44 -3.94 16.72 5.28
N LEU A 45 -2.78 16.77 5.94
CA LEU A 45 -1.52 16.26 5.39
C LEU A 45 -1.60 14.74 5.15
N ILE A 46 -2.09 14.00 6.15
CA ILE A 46 -2.30 12.55 6.03
C ILE A 46 -3.24 12.23 4.88
N LYS A 47 -4.39 12.94 4.79
CA LYS A 47 -5.34 12.76 3.69
C LYS A 47 -4.68 12.99 2.33
N ASN A 48 -3.96 14.09 2.16
CA ASN A 48 -3.29 14.39 0.91
C ASN A 48 -2.25 13.31 0.55
N TYR A 49 -1.48 12.83 1.52
CA TYR A 49 -0.52 11.75 1.33
C TYR A 49 -1.19 10.44 0.85
N ILE A 50 -2.35 10.10 1.44
CA ILE A 50 -3.14 8.95 0.99
C ILE A 50 -3.66 9.14 -0.44
N ASP A 51 -4.11 10.35 -0.78
CA ASP A 51 -4.59 10.65 -2.13
C ASP A 51 -3.43 10.59 -3.16
N ASP A 52 -2.24 11.06 -2.80
CA ASP A 52 -1.04 10.95 -3.63
C ASP A 52 -0.63 9.48 -3.87
N ILE A 53 -0.67 8.63 -2.81
CA ILE A 53 -0.40 7.19 -2.95
C ILE A 53 -1.37 6.54 -3.94
N LYS A 54 -2.67 6.89 -3.89
CA LYS A 54 -3.68 6.33 -4.82
C LYS A 54 -3.44 6.74 -6.27
N GLU A 55 -2.85 7.91 -6.48
CA GLU A 55 -2.53 8.43 -7.82
C GLU A 55 -1.13 8.04 -8.29
N ASP A 56 -0.45 7.15 -7.55
CA ASP A 56 0.93 6.68 -7.82
C ASP A 56 1.93 7.84 -7.95
N LYS A 57 1.73 8.89 -7.13
CA LYS A 57 2.62 10.04 -7.06
C LYS A 57 3.68 9.85 -6.00
N GLU A 58 4.88 10.28 -6.30
CA GLU A 58 5.92 10.41 -5.28
C GLU A 58 5.50 11.49 -4.28
N SER A 59 5.30 11.10 -3.03
CA SER A 59 4.97 12.00 -1.94
C SER A 59 5.68 11.59 -0.67
N THR A 60 6.00 12.58 0.16
CA THR A 60 6.64 12.36 1.45
C THR A 60 5.74 12.91 2.54
N LEU A 61 5.48 12.09 3.56
CA LEU A 61 4.77 12.52 4.76
C LEU A 61 5.79 12.75 5.87
N HIS A 62 5.85 14.00 6.36
CA HIS A 62 6.68 14.32 7.52
C HIS A 62 5.82 14.99 8.60
N ILE A 63 5.54 14.25 9.67
CA ILE A 63 4.79 14.71 10.83
C ILE A 63 5.61 14.38 12.08
N ASP A 64 6.31 15.38 12.62
CA ASP A 64 7.10 15.24 13.86
C ASP A 64 6.19 15.45 15.08
N ARG A 65 5.45 14.38 15.45
CA ARG A 65 4.55 14.34 16.62
C ARG A 65 4.73 13.02 17.36
N ARG A 66 4.53 13.07 18.68
CA ARG A 66 4.65 11.90 19.57
C ARG A 66 3.30 11.46 20.15
N ASP A 67 2.21 11.93 19.56
CA ASP A 67 0.83 11.56 19.90
C ASP A 67 0.26 10.52 18.92
N GLU A 68 -1.02 10.22 19.03
CA GLU A 68 -1.77 9.27 18.22
C GLU A 68 -1.67 9.61 16.71
N ILE A 69 -1.61 10.89 16.37
CA ILE A 69 -1.45 11.35 14.98
C ILE A 69 -0.06 11.02 14.45
N GLY A 70 0.96 11.15 15.29
CA GLY A 70 2.33 10.75 14.96
C GLY A 70 2.43 9.25 14.71
N ILE A 71 1.79 8.43 15.56
CA ILE A 71 1.75 6.96 15.40
C ILE A 71 1.05 6.57 14.10
N VAL A 72 -0.11 7.16 13.78
CA VAL A 72 -0.81 6.91 12.52
C VAL A 72 0.04 7.31 11.31
N SER A 73 0.75 8.44 11.40
CA SER A 73 1.62 8.90 10.33
C SER A 73 2.79 7.92 10.06
N SER A 74 3.47 7.44 11.12
CA SER A 74 4.55 6.46 10.96
C SER A 74 4.04 5.13 10.40
N SER A 75 2.90 4.63 10.89
CA SER A 75 2.30 3.40 10.36
C SER A 75 1.90 3.51 8.88
N LEU A 76 1.46 4.69 8.43
CA LEU A 76 1.17 4.93 7.02
C LEU A 76 2.44 4.94 6.14
N ILE A 77 3.53 5.50 6.66
CA ILE A 77 4.83 5.47 5.97
C ILE A 77 5.32 4.03 5.83
N GLU A 78 5.32 3.27 6.92
CA GLU A 78 5.72 1.86 6.92
C GLU A 78 4.85 1.02 5.94
N MET A 79 3.53 1.26 5.93
CA MET A 79 2.63 0.59 4.99
C MET A 79 2.97 0.93 3.53
N LYS A 80 3.31 2.19 3.22
CA LYS A 80 3.70 2.60 1.87
C LYS A 80 5.01 1.94 1.45
N GLU A 81 6.01 1.90 2.33
CA GLU A 81 7.29 1.23 2.07
C GLU A 81 7.10 -0.27 1.78
N GLU A 82 6.20 -0.94 2.53
CA GLU A 82 5.88 -2.34 2.30
C GLU A 82 5.17 -2.55 0.95
N ILE A 83 4.22 -1.67 0.58
CA ILE A 83 3.55 -1.70 -0.72
C ILE A 83 4.55 -1.52 -1.86
N ASP A 84 5.47 -0.56 -1.74
CA ASP A 84 6.50 -0.30 -2.76
C ASP A 84 7.41 -1.50 -2.95
N LYS A 85 7.85 -2.11 -1.86
CA LYS A 85 8.66 -3.34 -1.88
C LYS A 85 7.91 -4.50 -2.54
N GLN A 86 6.62 -4.67 -2.24
CA GLN A 86 5.80 -5.71 -2.88
C GLN A 86 5.63 -5.46 -4.39
N ASN A 87 5.46 -4.21 -4.80
CA ASN A 87 5.39 -3.83 -6.20
C ASN A 87 6.72 -4.11 -6.93
N GLU A 88 7.87 -3.77 -6.34
CA GLU A 88 9.19 -4.04 -6.89
C GLU A 88 9.41 -5.55 -7.11
N ILE A 89 9.10 -6.37 -6.09
CA ILE A 89 9.17 -7.83 -6.19
C ILE A 89 8.26 -8.36 -7.32
N LYS A 90 7.06 -7.81 -7.43
CA LYS A 90 6.11 -8.19 -8.48
C LYS A 90 6.61 -7.82 -9.88
N GLU A 91 7.19 -6.64 -10.05
CA GLU A 91 7.79 -6.21 -11.32
C GLU A 91 8.97 -7.09 -11.72
N GLU A 92 9.87 -7.39 -10.78
CA GLU A 92 10.98 -8.31 -11.00
C GLU A 92 10.48 -9.70 -11.40
N MET A 93 9.46 -10.22 -10.73
CA MET A 93 8.84 -11.50 -11.06
C MET A 93 8.28 -11.49 -12.48
N ILE A 94 7.54 -10.45 -12.88
CA ILE A 94 6.96 -10.32 -14.24
C ILE A 94 8.09 -10.26 -15.28
N HIS A 95 9.16 -9.53 -15.00
CA HIS A 95 10.32 -9.44 -15.88
C HIS A 95 10.96 -10.82 -16.08
N ASN A 96 11.22 -11.55 -14.99
CA ASN A 96 11.83 -12.86 -15.02
C ASN A 96 10.94 -13.89 -15.75
N ILE A 97 9.62 -13.88 -15.51
CA ILE A 97 8.66 -14.70 -16.24
C ILE A 97 8.71 -14.41 -17.74
N SER A 98 8.70 -13.13 -18.11
CA SER A 98 8.71 -12.70 -19.51
C SER A 98 9.97 -13.19 -20.24
N HIS A 99 11.13 -13.06 -19.60
CA HIS A 99 12.39 -13.56 -20.13
C HIS A 99 12.38 -15.10 -20.29
N ASP A 100 11.89 -15.79 -19.28
CA ASP A 100 11.82 -17.26 -19.22
C ASP A 100 10.85 -17.88 -20.24
N LEU A 101 9.80 -17.15 -20.61
CA LEU A 101 8.87 -17.57 -21.65
C LEU A 101 9.37 -17.23 -23.05
N LYS A 102 10.10 -16.12 -23.20
CA LYS A 102 10.61 -15.66 -24.51
C LYS A 102 11.55 -16.66 -25.18
N THR A 103 12.42 -17.28 -24.40
CA THR A 103 13.43 -18.23 -24.92
C THR A 103 12.81 -19.45 -25.59
N PRO A 104 11.93 -20.24 -24.93
CA PRO A 104 11.31 -21.40 -25.58
C PRO A 104 10.39 -21.01 -26.74
N ILE A 105 9.69 -19.86 -26.66
CA ILE A 105 8.88 -19.35 -27.76
C ILE A 105 9.74 -19.04 -28.97
N ALA A 106 10.87 -18.36 -28.81
CA ALA A 106 11.77 -18.06 -29.92
C ALA A 106 12.32 -19.33 -30.59
N LEU A 107 12.67 -20.34 -29.80
CA LEU A 107 13.09 -21.64 -30.33
C LEU A 107 11.99 -22.31 -31.15
N ILE A 108 10.76 -22.39 -30.60
CA ILE A 108 9.61 -22.93 -31.33
C ILE A 108 9.40 -22.22 -32.67
N GLN A 109 9.44 -20.86 -32.65
CA GLN A 109 9.29 -20.06 -33.88
C GLN A 109 10.39 -20.33 -34.89
N THR A 110 11.66 -20.39 -34.44
CA THR A 110 12.81 -20.63 -35.29
C THR A 110 12.74 -22.00 -35.97
N TYR A 111 12.44 -23.05 -35.19
CA TYR A 111 12.35 -24.41 -35.77
C TYR A 111 11.10 -24.60 -36.63
N ALA A 112 9.97 -23.97 -36.27
CA ALA A 112 8.79 -23.98 -37.12
C ALA A 112 9.04 -23.25 -38.46
N GLN A 113 9.78 -22.13 -38.46
CA GLN A 113 10.15 -21.43 -39.66
C GLN A 113 11.15 -22.26 -40.52
N SER A 114 12.12 -22.91 -39.87
CA SER A 114 13.03 -23.85 -40.53
C SER A 114 12.29 -24.96 -41.28
N ILE A 115 11.28 -25.57 -40.63
CA ILE A 115 10.47 -26.59 -41.28
C ILE A 115 9.69 -26.04 -42.48
N LYS A 116 9.18 -24.81 -42.37
CA LYS A 116 8.42 -24.16 -43.44
C LYS A 116 9.33 -23.83 -44.64
N ASP A 117 10.57 -23.47 -44.41
CA ASP A 117 11.53 -23.08 -45.41
C ASP A 117 12.34 -24.27 -45.96
N ASP A 118 12.06 -25.51 -45.48
CA ASP A 118 12.75 -26.76 -45.80
C ASP A 118 14.26 -26.70 -45.56
N VAL A 119 14.68 -25.95 -44.50
CA VAL A 119 16.07 -25.76 -44.08
C VAL A 119 16.28 -26.32 -42.68
N TYR A 120 17.17 -27.30 -42.56
CA TYR A 120 17.40 -28.02 -41.29
C TYR A 120 18.86 -27.85 -40.82
N PRO A 121 19.19 -26.75 -40.10
CA PRO A 121 20.57 -26.43 -39.73
C PRO A 121 21.20 -27.42 -38.76
N TYR A 122 20.39 -28.17 -37.97
CA TYR A 122 20.87 -29.06 -36.91
C TYR A 122 20.27 -30.48 -36.96
N GLY A 123 20.02 -31.00 -38.13
CA GLY A 123 19.49 -32.35 -38.29
C GLY A 123 18.52 -32.48 -39.45
N ASP A 124 17.41 -33.15 -39.20
CA ASP A 124 16.32 -33.37 -40.13
C ASP A 124 15.00 -32.73 -39.63
N LYS A 125 13.94 -32.96 -40.39
CA LYS A 125 12.61 -32.44 -40.06
C LYS A 125 12.10 -33.02 -38.72
N ASP A 126 12.34 -34.30 -38.48
CA ASP A 126 11.84 -34.98 -37.28
C ASP A 126 12.54 -34.43 -36.02
N SER A 127 13.87 -34.23 -36.09
CA SER A 127 14.64 -33.56 -35.02
C SER A 127 14.15 -32.15 -34.76
N SER A 128 13.75 -31.39 -35.75
CA SER A 128 13.19 -30.04 -35.61
C SER A 128 11.83 -30.06 -34.94
N VAL A 129 10.98 -31.05 -35.22
CA VAL A 129 9.69 -31.25 -34.57
C VAL A 129 9.89 -31.65 -33.09
N ASP A 130 10.87 -32.51 -32.80
CA ASP A 130 11.18 -32.91 -31.41
C ASP A 130 11.58 -31.71 -30.54
N VAL A 131 12.39 -30.80 -31.08
CA VAL A 131 12.75 -29.55 -30.35
C VAL A 131 11.52 -28.69 -30.09
N ILE A 132 10.59 -28.58 -31.02
CA ILE A 132 9.34 -27.82 -30.81
C ILE A 132 8.52 -28.47 -29.69
N LEU A 133 8.34 -29.79 -29.73
CA LEU A 133 7.60 -30.52 -28.71
C LEU A 133 8.21 -30.40 -27.32
N GLU A 134 9.55 -30.53 -27.22
CA GLU A 134 10.27 -30.36 -25.96
C GLU A 134 10.05 -28.96 -25.37
N ASN A 135 10.20 -27.90 -26.20
CA ASN A 135 10.02 -26.53 -25.72
C ASN A 135 8.56 -26.22 -25.37
N THR A 136 7.59 -26.81 -26.06
CA THR A 136 6.17 -26.71 -25.72
C THR A 136 5.88 -27.35 -24.36
N ASN A 137 6.44 -28.54 -24.08
CA ASN A 137 6.31 -29.20 -22.78
C ASN A 137 6.99 -28.40 -21.64
N ARG A 138 8.14 -27.78 -21.93
CA ARG A 138 8.80 -26.87 -20.96
C ARG A 138 7.93 -25.67 -20.64
N LEU A 139 7.30 -25.06 -21.65
CA LEU A 139 6.34 -23.96 -21.50
C LEU A 139 5.13 -24.37 -20.65
N GLU A 140 4.53 -25.51 -20.92
CA GLU A 140 3.40 -26.03 -20.16
C GLU A 140 3.73 -26.18 -18.67
N LYS A 141 4.89 -26.77 -18.35
CA LYS A 141 5.35 -26.93 -16.96
C LYS A 141 5.54 -25.58 -16.28
N LYS A 142 6.16 -24.60 -16.96
CA LYS A 142 6.34 -23.24 -16.42
C LYS A 142 5.00 -22.56 -16.14
N VAL A 143 4.06 -22.61 -17.06
CA VAL A 143 2.72 -22.04 -16.89
C VAL A 143 1.98 -22.70 -15.71
N ARG A 144 2.04 -24.03 -15.59
CA ARG A 144 1.46 -24.74 -14.44
C ARG A 144 2.05 -24.29 -13.11
N SER A 145 3.38 -24.12 -13.04
CA SER A 145 4.05 -23.63 -11.83
C SER A 145 3.61 -22.22 -11.46
N LEU A 146 3.47 -21.32 -12.43
CA LEU A 146 2.97 -19.96 -12.22
C LEU A 146 1.53 -19.93 -11.70
N LEU A 147 0.66 -20.76 -12.27
CA LEU A 147 -0.72 -20.88 -11.80
C LEU A 147 -0.80 -21.46 -10.38
N TYR A 148 0.09 -22.37 -10.02
CA TYR A 148 0.18 -22.93 -8.68
C TYR A 148 0.65 -21.85 -7.67
N LEU A 149 1.67 -21.06 -7.99
CA LEU A 149 2.13 -19.94 -7.15
C LEU A 149 1.03 -18.90 -6.91
N ASN A 150 0.33 -18.48 -7.97
CA ASN A 150 -0.81 -17.57 -7.84
C ASN A 150 -1.93 -18.12 -6.93
N ARG A 151 -2.16 -19.43 -6.93
CA ARG A 151 -3.13 -20.06 -6.03
C ARG A 151 -2.64 -20.05 -4.58
N LEU A 152 -1.37 -20.28 -4.34
CA LEU A 152 -0.79 -20.22 -2.99
C LEU A 152 -0.87 -18.80 -2.41
N ASP A 153 -0.57 -17.77 -3.19
CA ASP A 153 -0.70 -16.38 -2.76
C ASP A 153 -2.16 -16.04 -2.38
N TYR A 154 -3.12 -16.53 -3.17
CA TYR A 154 -4.54 -16.34 -2.85
C TYR A 154 -4.97 -17.09 -1.58
N LEU A 155 -4.45 -18.29 -1.35
CA LEU A 155 -4.76 -19.10 -0.18
C LEU A 155 -4.05 -18.58 1.07
N SER A 156 -2.80 -18.09 0.97
CA SER A 156 -2.07 -17.52 2.11
C SER A 156 -2.74 -16.25 2.66
N GLY A 157 -3.46 -15.50 1.84
CA GLY A 157 -4.30 -14.38 2.28
C GLY A 157 -5.61 -14.80 2.97
N GLN A 158 -6.01 -16.07 2.89
CA GLN A 158 -7.24 -16.60 3.49
C GLN A 158 -7.00 -17.55 4.67
N VAL A 159 -5.80 -18.08 4.82
CA VAL A 159 -5.45 -18.96 5.94
C VAL A 159 -5.11 -18.06 7.14
N GLY A 160 -6.04 -17.95 8.08
CA GLY A 160 -5.73 -17.45 9.42
C GLY A 160 -4.63 -18.31 10.05
N ASP A 161 -3.87 -17.74 10.99
CA ASP A 161 -2.81 -18.40 11.75
C ASP A 161 -3.35 -19.59 12.59
N GLU A 162 -3.89 -20.60 11.95
CA GLU A 162 -4.13 -21.88 12.60
C GLU A 162 -2.79 -22.65 12.62
N VAL A 163 -2.16 -22.64 13.78
CA VAL A 163 -0.97 -23.43 14.09
C VAL A 163 -1.39 -24.92 14.05
N CYS A 164 -1.23 -25.56 12.90
CA CYS A 164 -1.44 -26.99 12.78
C CYS A 164 -0.23 -27.70 13.35
N SER A 165 -0.43 -28.53 14.37
CA SER A 165 0.64 -29.35 14.95
C SER A 165 1.11 -30.38 13.91
N MET A 166 2.43 -30.42 13.64
CA MET A 166 3.04 -31.39 12.72
C MET A 166 2.74 -32.85 13.11
N LYS A 167 2.37 -33.08 14.37
CA LYS A 167 1.98 -34.39 14.90
C LYS A 167 0.61 -34.85 14.41
N GLU A 168 -0.35 -33.91 14.27
CA GLU A 168 -1.70 -34.20 13.73
C GLU A 168 -1.68 -34.47 12.22
N LEU A 169 -0.73 -33.84 11.51
CA LEU A 169 -0.56 -34.06 10.06
C LEU A 169 -0.01 -35.47 9.75
N ILE A 170 0.81 -36.02 10.64
CA ILE A 170 1.43 -37.37 10.46
C ILE A 170 0.45 -38.51 10.84
N GLU A 171 -0.53 -38.27 11.71
CA GLU A 171 -1.53 -39.27 12.10
C GLU A 171 -2.65 -39.45 11.05
N HIS A 172 -2.74 -38.56 10.03
CA HIS A 172 -3.75 -38.59 8.96
C HIS A 172 -3.23 -39.06 7.58
N ILE A 173 -1.97 -39.52 7.51
CA ILE A 173 -1.37 -40.17 6.32
C ILE A 173 -1.21 -41.66 6.59
#